data_b07ab1a6f4c3c478d83c8a4baf79d93e
#
_entry.id   b07ab1a6f4c3c478d83c8a4baf79d93e
#
_cell.length_a   1.000
_cell.length_b   1.000
_cell.length_c   1.000
_cell.angle_alpha   90.00
_cell.angle_beta   90.00
_cell.angle_gamma   90.00
#
_symmetry.space_group_name_H-M   'P 1'
#
loop_
_entity.id
_entity.type
_entity.pdbx_description
1 polymer ?
#
loop_
_entity_poly.entity_id
_entity_poly.type
_entity_poly.pdbx_seq_one_letter_code
_entity_poly.pdbx_strand_id
1 'polypeptide(L)'
;MSSSTDALVRRSERLRTDDLDLGAFARHPLDPATLRCLRYMHDVEGHTACYLRDLLATRAHRDPEITAFLACWGYEEHWHGEALADVLRAHGQDGGPDRLRLVRARLGRFDALRPAAFTALSALSRHLVAVHMTWGAVNEWTTQAAYARLLDKADHPVLGELLRRIMRQEGRHIDFYVGQARRRLTESAAARRLTRAALARWWAPVGSGVMPAREVAFLARHLFGDDEGRAAARRIDRNVDRLPGLGGLHLVERAARAGAGAVTPDAPPTSTARPTDPERPTTTEREYSHAC
;
A
#
# COMPACT_ATOMS: atom_id res chain seq x y z
N MET A 1 -24.36 -13.64 7.40
CA MET A 1 -23.35 -13.02 6.48
C MET A 1 -23.92 -13.08 5.08
N SER A 2 -23.58 -12.13 4.19
CA SER A 2 -23.97 -12.25 2.80
C SER A 2 -23.21 -13.41 2.13
N SER A 3 -23.77 -14.00 1.07
CA SER A 3 -23.10 -15.08 0.32
C SER A 3 -21.73 -14.63 -0.25
N SER A 4 -21.56 -13.33 -0.48
CA SER A 4 -20.31 -12.72 -0.95
C SER A 4 -19.21 -12.74 0.12
N THR A 5 -19.53 -12.40 1.38
CA THR A 5 -18.56 -12.41 2.48
C THR A 5 -18.15 -13.83 2.86
N ASP A 6 -19.11 -14.77 2.87
CA ASP A 6 -18.80 -16.19 3.09
C ASP A 6 -17.88 -16.75 2.00
N ALA A 7 -18.12 -16.37 0.74
CA ALA A 7 -17.28 -16.78 -0.37
C ALA A 7 -15.86 -16.21 -0.26
N LEU A 8 -15.71 -14.95 0.20
CA LEU A 8 -14.41 -14.33 0.42
C LEU A 8 -13.64 -15.02 1.54
N VAL A 9 -14.26 -15.24 2.70
CA VAL A 9 -13.64 -15.92 3.85
C VAL A 9 -13.18 -17.33 3.48
N ARG A 10 -13.98 -18.09 2.73
CA ARG A 10 -13.61 -19.45 2.28
C ARG A 10 -12.49 -19.48 1.25
N ARG A 11 -12.27 -18.38 0.53
CA ARG A 11 -11.25 -18.26 -0.54
C ARG A 11 -10.02 -17.49 -0.08
N SER A 12 -10.04 -16.93 1.13
CA SER A 12 -8.87 -16.23 1.68
C SER A 12 -7.77 -17.25 1.95
N GLU A 13 -6.64 -17.03 1.35
CA GLU A 13 -5.50 -17.94 1.41
C GLU A 13 -4.17 -17.18 1.34
N ARG A 14 -3.12 -17.81 1.87
CA ARG A 14 -1.75 -17.35 1.66
C ARG A 14 -1.46 -17.26 0.17
N LEU A 15 -0.83 -16.17 -0.27
CA LEU A 15 -0.32 -16.06 -1.63
C LEU A 15 0.74 -17.14 -1.88
N ARG A 16 0.50 -17.99 -2.86
CA ARG A 16 1.42 -19.10 -3.20
C ARG A 16 2.58 -18.55 -4.02
N THR A 17 3.80 -18.80 -3.57
CA THR A 17 5.05 -18.40 -4.22
C THR A 17 6.05 -19.54 -4.30
N ASP A 18 5.75 -20.69 -3.68
CA ASP A 18 6.67 -21.83 -3.53
C ASP A 18 7.09 -22.47 -4.86
N ASP A 19 6.29 -22.27 -5.92
CA ASP A 19 6.53 -22.75 -7.28
C ASP A 19 7.18 -21.71 -8.21
N LEU A 20 7.49 -20.51 -7.70
CA LEU A 20 8.16 -19.46 -8.48
C LEU A 20 9.68 -19.65 -8.46
N ASP A 21 10.30 -19.66 -9.64
CA ASP A 21 11.76 -19.71 -9.77
C ASP A 21 12.40 -18.35 -9.43
N LEU A 22 12.55 -18.05 -8.15
CA LEU A 22 13.22 -16.82 -7.71
C LEU A 22 14.69 -16.75 -8.17
N GLY A 23 15.33 -17.89 -8.47
CA GLY A 23 16.67 -17.93 -9.05
C GLY A 23 16.76 -17.32 -10.46
N ALA A 24 15.61 -17.15 -11.14
CA ALA A 24 15.55 -16.44 -12.41
C ALA A 24 16.00 -14.98 -12.29
N PHE A 25 15.81 -14.34 -11.15
CA PHE A 25 16.26 -12.96 -10.93
C PHE A 25 17.78 -12.79 -10.93
N ALA A 26 18.53 -13.84 -10.61
CA ALA A 26 19.99 -13.80 -10.72
C ALA A 26 20.45 -13.85 -12.19
N ARG A 27 19.66 -14.50 -13.07
CA ARG A 27 19.96 -14.61 -14.51
C ARG A 27 19.44 -13.38 -15.30
N HIS A 28 18.33 -12.84 -14.87
CA HIS A 28 17.65 -11.69 -15.49
C HIS A 28 17.25 -10.69 -14.38
N PRO A 29 18.18 -9.85 -13.90
CA PRO A 29 17.91 -8.94 -12.81
C PRO A 29 16.94 -7.83 -13.26
N LEU A 30 16.08 -7.42 -12.31
CA LEU A 30 15.18 -6.29 -12.51
C LEU A 30 15.95 -4.97 -12.52
N ASP A 31 15.47 -4.03 -13.31
CA ASP A 31 16.04 -2.69 -13.36
C ASP A 31 15.83 -1.90 -12.05
N PRO A 32 16.65 -0.87 -11.77
CA PRO A 32 16.57 -0.12 -10.53
C PRO A 32 15.22 0.58 -10.30
N ALA A 33 14.50 1.01 -11.35
CA ALA A 33 13.22 1.68 -11.22
C ALA A 33 12.12 0.69 -10.83
N THR A 34 12.11 -0.49 -11.41
CA THR A 34 11.24 -1.61 -11.03
C THR A 34 11.48 -2.00 -9.56
N LEU A 35 12.74 -2.18 -9.14
CA LEU A 35 13.07 -2.50 -7.75
C LEU A 35 12.64 -1.39 -6.78
N ARG A 36 12.74 -0.12 -7.18
CA ARG A 36 12.26 1.01 -6.39
C ARG A 36 10.74 0.99 -6.22
N CYS A 37 9.99 0.63 -7.28
CA CYS A 37 8.55 0.43 -7.20
C CYS A 37 8.18 -0.72 -6.26
N LEU A 38 8.83 -1.87 -6.40
CA LEU A 38 8.58 -3.04 -5.56
C LEU A 38 8.86 -2.75 -4.08
N ARG A 39 9.91 -2.00 -3.78
CA ARG A 39 10.22 -1.56 -2.42
C ARG A 39 9.14 -0.65 -1.84
N TYR A 40 8.63 0.28 -2.66
CA TYR A 40 7.51 1.13 -2.26
C TYR A 40 6.26 0.29 -1.95
N MET A 41 5.91 -0.62 -2.86
CA MET A 41 4.75 -1.50 -2.71
C MET A 41 4.88 -2.37 -1.46
N HIS A 42 6.03 -3.05 -1.27
CA HIS A 42 6.32 -3.81 -0.05
C HIS A 42 6.10 -3.00 1.23
N ASP A 43 6.61 -1.78 1.28
CA ASP A 43 6.50 -0.92 2.46
C ASP A 43 5.04 -0.54 2.75
N VAL A 44 4.24 -0.33 1.72
CA VAL A 44 2.81 -0.01 1.82
C VAL A 44 2.01 -1.24 2.26
N GLU A 45 2.22 -2.40 1.64
CA GLU A 45 1.59 -3.67 2.03
C GLU A 45 1.88 -4.01 3.50
N GLY A 46 3.15 -3.93 3.89
CA GLY A 46 3.56 -4.16 5.27
C GLY A 46 3.00 -3.13 6.27
N HIS A 47 2.55 -1.96 5.80
CA HIS A 47 1.92 -0.94 6.63
C HIS A 47 0.41 -1.15 6.82
N THR A 48 -0.21 -2.05 6.08
CA THR A 48 -1.66 -2.34 6.13
C THR A 48 -2.17 -2.64 7.54
N ALA A 49 -1.35 -3.29 8.39
CA ALA A 49 -1.70 -3.50 9.80
C ALA A 49 -2.04 -2.20 10.56
N CYS A 50 -1.42 -1.06 10.20
CA CYS A 50 -1.73 0.24 10.81
C CYS A 50 -3.06 0.79 10.27
N TYR A 51 -3.37 0.60 9.00
CA TYR A 51 -4.69 0.95 8.43
C TYR A 51 -5.79 0.09 9.04
N LEU A 52 -5.55 -1.20 9.21
CA LEU A 52 -6.47 -2.13 9.88
C LEU A 52 -6.77 -1.66 11.31
N ARG A 53 -5.76 -1.29 12.09
CA ARG A 53 -5.91 -0.71 13.44
C ARG A 53 -6.85 0.49 13.42
N ASP A 54 -6.63 1.43 12.49
CA ASP A 54 -7.43 2.65 12.38
C ASP A 54 -8.89 2.36 11.98
N LEU A 55 -9.12 1.41 11.07
CA LEU A 55 -10.46 0.96 10.67
C LEU A 55 -11.21 0.28 11.82
N LEU A 56 -10.54 -0.61 12.56
CA LEU A 56 -11.11 -1.31 13.70
C LEU A 56 -11.41 -0.38 14.88
N ALA A 57 -10.76 0.77 14.98
CA ALA A 57 -11.10 1.80 15.96
C ALA A 57 -12.42 2.53 15.64
N THR A 58 -12.98 2.37 14.45
CA THR A 58 -14.25 2.98 14.03
C THR A 58 -15.44 2.06 14.26
N ARG A 59 -16.67 2.56 14.00
CA ARG A 59 -17.89 1.71 14.01
C ARG A 59 -17.88 0.59 12.98
N ALA A 60 -16.90 0.54 12.06
CA ALA A 60 -16.74 -0.54 11.11
C ALA A 60 -16.63 -1.91 11.81
N HIS A 61 -15.99 -1.96 13.00
CA HIS A 61 -15.90 -3.18 13.81
C HIS A 61 -17.23 -3.76 14.29
N ARG A 62 -18.33 -2.99 14.23
CA ARG A 62 -19.67 -3.44 14.62
C ARG A 62 -20.42 -4.17 13.51
N ASP A 63 -19.90 -4.10 12.30
CA ASP A 63 -20.47 -4.81 11.14
C ASP A 63 -19.72 -6.14 10.96
N PRO A 64 -20.40 -7.29 11.19
CA PRO A 64 -19.76 -8.62 11.11
C PRO A 64 -19.18 -8.93 9.72
N GLU A 65 -19.80 -8.41 8.64
CA GLU A 65 -19.28 -8.59 7.28
C GLU A 65 -17.97 -7.85 7.09
N ILE A 66 -17.90 -6.59 7.60
CA ILE A 66 -16.68 -5.78 7.49
C ILE A 66 -15.57 -6.39 8.34
N THR A 67 -15.84 -6.84 9.57
CA THR A 67 -14.80 -7.43 10.42
C THR A 67 -14.25 -8.73 9.87
N ALA A 68 -15.11 -9.60 9.31
CA ALA A 68 -14.66 -10.80 8.63
C ALA A 68 -13.78 -10.49 7.43
N PHE A 69 -14.19 -9.52 6.61
CA PHE A 69 -13.38 -9.04 5.49
C PHE A 69 -12.04 -8.49 5.95
N LEU A 70 -12.02 -7.59 6.93
CA LEU A 70 -10.79 -6.93 7.40
C LEU A 70 -9.76 -7.93 7.93
N ALA A 71 -10.22 -9.03 8.57
CA ALA A 71 -9.33 -10.10 9.03
C ALA A 71 -8.67 -10.84 7.84
N CYS A 72 -9.46 -11.19 6.82
CA CYS A 72 -8.97 -11.84 5.61
C CYS A 72 -8.06 -10.91 4.80
N TRP A 73 -8.49 -9.66 4.62
CA TRP A 73 -7.75 -8.63 3.91
C TRP A 73 -6.38 -8.40 4.55
N GLY A 74 -6.31 -8.14 5.85
CA GLY A 74 -5.03 -7.95 6.53
C GLY A 74 -4.10 -9.17 6.48
N TYR A 75 -4.66 -10.39 6.42
CA TYR A 75 -3.90 -11.61 6.23
C TYR A 75 -3.34 -11.71 4.81
N GLU A 76 -4.14 -11.44 3.77
CA GLU A 76 -3.71 -11.50 2.37
C GLU A 76 -2.65 -10.42 2.07
N GLU A 77 -2.85 -9.17 2.54
CA GLU A 77 -1.89 -8.06 2.42
C GLU A 77 -0.53 -8.38 3.06
N HIS A 78 -0.53 -9.05 4.21
CA HIS A 78 0.71 -9.53 4.82
C HIS A 78 1.50 -10.41 3.85
N TRP A 79 0.82 -11.34 3.16
CA TRP A 79 1.47 -12.25 2.22
C TRP A 79 1.84 -11.59 0.89
N HIS A 80 1.12 -10.52 0.47
CA HIS A 80 1.57 -9.67 -0.63
C HIS A 80 2.91 -9.02 -0.28
N GLY A 81 3.00 -8.43 0.90
CA GLY A 81 4.25 -7.84 1.41
C GLY A 81 5.41 -8.83 1.46
N GLU A 82 5.20 -10.05 2.01
CA GLU A 82 6.23 -11.08 2.08
C GLU A 82 6.69 -11.56 0.69
N ALA A 83 5.76 -11.72 -0.25
CA ALA A 83 6.08 -12.10 -1.62
C ALA A 83 6.94 -11.03 -2.34
N LEU A 84 6.64 -9.75 -2.12
CA LEU A 84 7.47 -8.65 -2.63
C LEU A 84 8.83 -8.60 -1.94
N ALA A 85 8.88 -8.91 -0.63
CA ALA A 85 10.13 -9.03 0.12
C ALA A 85 11.04 -10.14 -0.43
N ASP A 86 10.48 -11.28 -0.85
CA ASP A 86 11.24 -12.37 -1.47
C ASP A 86 11.93 -11.91 -2.76
N VAL A 87 11.23 -11.14 -3.60
CA VAL A 87 11.82 -10.56 -4.82
C VAL A 87 12.93 -9.57 -4.47
N LEU A 88 12.74 -8.71 -3.47
CA LEU A 88 13.76 -7.76 -3.03
C LEU A 88 15.00 -8.47 -2.48
N ARG A 89 14.81 -9.53 -1.66
CA ARG A 89 15.90 -10.37 -1.14
C ARG A 89 16.69 -11.08 -2.25
N ALA A 90 16.00 -11.55 -3.30
CA ALA A 90 16.67 -12.15 -4.46
C ALA A 90 17.58 -11.15 -5.21
N HIS A 91 17.39 -9.84 -5.01
CA HIS A 91 18.26 -8.77 -5.52
C HIS A 91 19.20 -8.18 -4.45
N GLY A 92 19.40 -8.88 -3.32
CA GLY A 92 20.27 -8.40 -2.23
C GLY A 92 19.75 -7.15 -1.52
N GLN A 93 18.44 -6.86 -1.61
CA GLN A 93 17.83 -5.72 -0.95
C GLN A 93 17.07 -6.15 0.32
N ASP A 94 17.04 -5.24 1.30
CA ASP A 94 16.28 -5.46 2.52
C ASP A 94 14.77 -5.33 2.25
N GLY A 95 14.04 -6.40 2.52
CA GLY A 95 12.58 -6.49 2.46
C GLY A 95 12.01 -7.19 3.71
N GLY A 96 12.75 -7.14 4.83
CA GLY A 96 12.36 -7.85 6.04
C GLY A 96 11.69 -6.99 7.11
N PRO A 97 11.43 -7.59 8.30
CA PRO A 97 10.80 -6.91 9.44
C PRO A 97 11.53 -5.66 9.92
N ASP A 98 12.86 -5.62 9.79
CA ASP A 98 13.67 -4.46 10.20
C ASP A 98 13.36 -3.24 9.31
N ARG A 99 13.17 -3.46 8.02
CA ARG A 99 12.73 -2.41 7.11
C ARG A 99 11.36 -1.86 7.51
N LEU A 100 10.40 -2.71 7.83
CA LEU A 100 9.07 -2.27 8.29
C LEU A 100 9.15 -1.51 9.61
N ARG A 101 10.05 -1.90 10.53
CA ARG A 101 10.29 -1.11 11.75
C ARG A 101 10.80 0.29 11.42
N LEU A 102 11.73 0.43 10.46
CA LEU A 102 12.24 1.72 10.00
C LEU A 102 11.15 2.57 9.35
N VAL A 103 10.28 1.99 8.52
CA VAL A 103 9.13 2.69 7.92
C VAL A 103 8.20 3.19 9.03
N ARG A 104 7.83 2.34 9.97
CA ARG A 104 6.94 2.69 11.09
C ARG A 104 7.56 3.70 12.06
N ALA A 105 8.87 3.64 12.29
CA ALA A 105 9.58 4.62 13.13
C ALA A 105 9.57 6.06 12.54
N ARG A 106 9.34 6.20 11.24
CA ARG A 106 9.17 7.50 10.57
C ARG A 106 7.78 8.10 10.79
N LEU A 107 6.81 7.29 11.21
CA LEU A 107 5.49 7.79 11.58
C LEU A 107 5.67 8.69 12.80
N GLY A 108 5.19 9.92 12.70
CA GLY A 108 5.33 10.89 13.77
C GLY A 108 4.55 10.46 15.04
N ARG A 109 4.91 11.04 16.18
CA ARG A 109 4.23 10.80 17.47
C ARG A 109 2.70 10.95 17.43
N PHE A 110 2.19 11.66 16.44
CA PHE A 110 0.74 11.82 16.23
C PHE A 110 0.07 10.58 15.63
N ASP A 111 0.83 9.63 15.08
CA ASP A 111 0.25 8.37 14.60
C ASP A 111 -0.45 7.59 15.73
N ALA A 112 0.10 7.63 16.92
CA ALA A 112 -0.51 7.01 18.09
C ALA A 112 -1.89 7.61 18.46
N LEU A 113 -2.18 8.84 18.03
CA LEU A 113 -3.46 9.51 18.29
C LEU A 113 -4.52 9.22 17.22
N ARG A 114 -4.12 8.69 16.08
CA ARG A 114 -5.05 8.41 14.95
C ARG A 114 -6.23 7.52 15.33
N PRO A 115 -6.06 6.39 16.04
CA PRO A 115 -7.18 5.55 16.43
C PRO A 115 -8.19 6.31 17.28
N ALA A 116 -7.73 7.12 18.24
CA ALA A 116 -8.61 7.94 19.07
C ALA A 116 -9.37 8.98 18.24
N ALA A 117 -8.71 9.64 17.29
CA ALA A 117 -9.34 10.58 16.37
C ALA A 117 -10.41 9.90 15.50
N PHE A 118 -10.11 8.71 14.93
CA PHE A 118 -11.08 7.94 14.16
C PHE A 118 -12.25 7.45 15.00
N THR A 119 -12.00 7.04 16.25
CA THR A 119 -13.07 6.68 17.20
C THR A 119 -14.00 7.86 17.43
N ALA A 120 -13.46 9.04 17.74
CA ALA A 120 -14.25 10.26 17.96
C ALA A 120 -15.05 10.66 16.70
N LEU A 121 -14.43 10.69 15.52
CA LEU A 121 -15.11 10.97 14.26
C LEU A 121 -16.22 9.96 13.97
N SER A 122 -15.96 8.68 14.24
CA SER A 122 -16.94 7.61 14.06
C SER A 122 -18.11 7.70 15.03
N ALA A 123 -17.88 8.22 16.25
CA ALA A 123 -18.95 8.50 17.20
C ALA A 123 -19.87 9.63 16.72
N LEU A 124 -19.31 10.64 16.04
CA LEU A 124 -20.06 11.77 15.50
C LEU A 124 -20.90 11.43 14.26
N SER A 125 -20.47 10.45 13.44
CA SER A 125 -21.20 10.09 12.24
C SER A 125 -21.15 8.60 11.91
N ARG A 126 -22.32 7.97 11.86
CA ARG A 126 -22.47 6.60 11.34
C ARG A 126 -22.06 6.45 9.87
N HIS A 127 -22.04 7.57 9.13
CA HIS A 127 -21.70 7.58 7.70
C HIS A 127 -20.20 7.52 7.43
N LEU A 128 -19.36 7.60 8.49
CA LEU A 128 -17.90 7.45 8.31
C LEU A 128 -17.51 6.09 7.73
N VAL A 129 -18.29 5.04 8.00
CA VAL A 129 -18.08 3.72 7.39
C VAL A 129 -18.20 3.77 5.88
N ALA A 130 -19.14 4.58 5.32
CA ALA A 130 -19.24 4.76 3.88
C ALA A 130 -17.99 5.46 3.30
N VAL A 131 -17.43 6.42 4.02
CA VAL A 131 -16.17 7.08 3.64
C VAL A 131 -15.05 6.05 3.59
N HIS A 132 -14.88 5.24 4.63
CA HIS A 132 -13.82 4.23 4.69
C HIS A 132 -13.94 3.17 3.59
N MET A 133 -15.14 2.64 3.36
CA MET A 133 -15.34 1.64 2.30
C MET A 133 -15.09 2.20 0.92
N THR A 134 -15.47 3.46 0.67
CA THR A 134 -15.21 4.12 -0.60
C THR A 134 -13.72 4.45 -0.77
N TRP A 135 -13.06 4.89 0.28
CA TRP A 135 -11.62 5.17 0.29
C TRP A 135 -10.84 3.90 0.00
N GLY A 136 -11.19 2.79 0.64
CA GLY A 136 -10.62 1.47 0.36
C GLY A 136 -10.80 1.10 -1.11
N ALA A 137 -12.00 1.23 -1.67
CA ALA A 137 -12.24 0.93 -3.09
C ALA A 137 -11.34 1.75 -4.04
N VAL A 138 -11.13 3.05 -3.77
CA VAL A 138 -10.23 3.89 -4.60
C VAL A 138 -8.78 3.45 -4.44
N ASN A 139 -8.37 3.10 -3.23
CA ASN A 139 -7.02 2.62 -2.96
C ASN A 139 -6.75 1.29 -3.68
N GLU A 140 -7.64 0.29 -3.56
CA GLU A 140 -7.49 -1.01 -4.21
C GLU A 140 -7.46 -0.90 -5.74
N TRP A 141 -8.34 -0.08 -6.34
CA TRP A 141 -8.27 0.20 -7.79
C TRP A 141 -6.93 0.82 -8.19
N THR A 142 -6.38 1.69 -7.36
CA THR A 142 -5.10 2.36 -7.63
C THR A 142 -3.94 1.37 -7.48
N THR A 143 -3.95 0.53 -6.44
CA THR A 143 -2.97 -0.53 -6.20
C THR A 143 -2.98 -1.55 -7.33
N GLN A 144 -4.14 -2.07 -7.70
CA GLN A 144 -4.27 -3.02 -8.83
C GLN A 144 -3.76 -2.42 -10.14
N ALA A 145 -4.09 -1.15 -10.44
CA ALA A 145 -3.59 -0.48 -11.63
C ALA A 145 -2.08 -0.26 -11.57
N ALA A 146 -1.51 0.03 -10.40
CA ALA A 146 -0.07 0.16 -10.21
C ALA A 146 0.65 -1.16 -10.46
N TYR A 147 0.13 -2.29 -9.96
CA TYR A 147 0.67 -3.63 -10.26
C TYR A 147 0.59 -3.97 -11.75
N ALA A 148 -0.54 -3.67 -12.40
CA ALA A 148 -0.70 -3.90 -13.83
C ALA A 148 0.31 -3.07 -14.66
N ARG A 149 0.49 -1.79 -14.31
CA ARG A 149 1.49 -0.94 -14.98
C ARG A 149 2.92 -1.40 -14.74
N LEU A 150 3.23 -1.88 -13.52
CA LEU A 150 4.55 -2.44 -13.21
C LEU A 150 4.80 -3.73 -14.00
N LEU A 151 3.79 -4.60 -14.12
CA LEU A 151 3.84 -5.80 -14.95
C LEU A 151 4.21 -5.47 -16.40
N ASP A 152 3.53 -4.47 -16.99
CA ASP A 152 3.78 -4.05 -18.39
C ASP A 152 5.19 -3.49 -18.58
N LYS A 153 5.72 -2.77 -17.57
CA LYS A 153 7.05 -2.11 -17.68
C LYS A 153 8.21 -3.03 -17.38
N ALA A 154 8.05 -3.97 -16.44
CA ALA A 154 9.15 -4.82 -16.00
C ALA A 154 9.50 -5.95 -16.99
N ASP A 155 8.54 -6.39 -17.77
CA ASP A 155 8.66 -7.48 -18.79
C ASP A 155 9.48 -8.69 -18.28
N HIS A 156 9.25 -9.12 -17.03
CA HIS A 156 9.94 -10.25 -16.42
C HIS A 156 8.94 -11.36 -16.08
N PRO A 157 9.13 -12.60 -16.61
CA PRO A 157 8.10 -13.65 -16.53
C PRO A 157 7.75 -14.05 -15.09
N VAL A 158 8.75 -14.21 -14.21
CA VAL A 158 8.51 -14.61 -12.81
C VAL A 158 7.85 -13.48 -12.02
N LEU A 159 8.31 -12.24 -12.16
CA LEU A 159 7.65 -11.09 -11.56
C LEU A 159 6.23 -10.94 -12.10
N GLY A 160 6.06 -11.12 -13.41
CA GLY A 160 4.75 -11.04 -14.04
C GLY A 160 3.75 -12.04 -13.48
N GLU A 161 4.17 -13.28 -13.25
CA GLU A 161 3.31 -14.28 -12.62
C GLU A 161 2.98 -13.91 -11.17
N LEU A 162 3.96 -13.46 -10.39
CA LEU A 162 3.74 -13.00 -9.03
C LEU A 162 2.70 -11.87 -8.98
N LEU A 163 2.90 -10.82 -9.78
CA LEU A 163 1.99 -9.67 -9.81
C LEU A 163 0.57 -10.07 -10.25
N ARG A 164 0.42 -11.02 -11.19
CA ARG A 164 -0.91 -11.54 -11.56
C ARG A 164 -1.58 -12.28 -10.40
N ARG A 165 -0.81 -13.02 -9.58
CA ARG A 165 -1.35 -13.70 -8.37
C ARG A 165 -1.86 -12.68 -7.36
N ILE A 166 -1.07 -11.64 -7.07
CA ILE A 166 -1.49 -10.54 -6.21
C ILE A 166 -2.78 -9.92 -6.75
N MET A 167 -2.79 -9.47 -8.00
CA MET A 167 -3.95 -8.82 -8.62
C MET A 167 -5.22 -9.68 -8.61
N ARG A 168 -5.12 -11.02 -8.61
CA ARG A 168 -6.30 -11.88 -8.44
C ARG A 168 -6.89 -11.80 -7.04
N GLN A 169 -6.07 -11.65 -6.00
CA GLN A 169 -6.54 -11.44 -4.63
C GLN A 169 -7.10 -10.03 -4.46
N GLU A 170 -6.41 -9.01 -4.99
CA GLU A 170 -6.88 -7.62 -5.02
C GLU A 170 -8.26 -7.45 -5.67
N GLY A 171 -8.56 -8.24 -6.69
CA GLY A 171 -9.89 -8.24 -7.31
C GLY A 171 -11.01 -8.52 -6.30
N ARG A 172 -10.79 -9.42 -5.33
CA ARG A 172 -11.77 -9.72 -4.27
C ARG A 172 -11.88 -8.58 -3.26
N HIS A 173 -10.77 -7.93 -2.93
CA HIS A 173 -10.75 -6.74 -2.06
C HIS A 173 -11.56 -5.61 -2.69
N ILE A 174 -11.34 -5.34 -3.98
CA ILE A 174 -12.10 -4.35 -4.76
C ILE A 174 -13.59 -4.66 -4.71
N ASP A 175 -13.99 -5.90 -5.02
CA ASP A 175 -15.40 -6.30 -5.06
C ASP A 175 -16.09 -6.05 -3.71
N PHE A 176 -15.42 -6.38 -2.61
CA PHE A 176 -15.96 -6.14 -1.27
C PHE A 176 -16.10 -4.63 -0.98
N TYR A 177 -15.02 -3.87 -1.12
CA TYR A 177 -15.03 -2.43 -0.84
C TYR A 177 -16.07 -1.69 -1.70
N VAL A 178 -16.14 -2.00 -3.00
CA VAL A 178 -17.09 -1.42 -3.94
C VAL A 178 -18.53 -1.78 -3.57
N GLY A 179 -18.81 -3.04 -3.24
CA GLY A 179 -20.11 -3.50 -2.80
C GLY A 179 -20.60 -2.76 -1.55
N GLN A 180 -19.73 -2.67 -0.53
CA GLN A 180 -20.00 -1.96 0.72
C GLN A 180 -20.19 -0.44 0.52
N ALA A 181 -19.35 0.17 -0.32
CA ALA A 181 -19.47 1.59 -0.66
C ALA A 181 -20.78 1.87 -1.39
N ARG A 182 -21.07 1.12 -2.47
CA ARG A 182 -22.27 1.31 -3.29
C ARG A 182 -23.54 1.18 -2.45
N ARG A 183 -23.68 0.14 -1.62
CA ARG A 183 -24.84 -0.06 -0.74
C ARG A 183 -25.08 1.19 0.12
N ARG A 184 -24.07 1.65 0.87
CA ARG A 184 -24.20 2.77 1.79
C ARG A 184 -24.44 4.11 1.10
N LEU A 185 -23.81 4.32 -0.05
CA LEU A 185 -24.00 5.54 -0.83
C LEU A 185 -25.39 5.58 -1.50
N THR A 186 -25.92 4.43 -1.91
CA THR A 186 -27.30 4.36 -2.46
C THR A 186 -28.33 4.69 -1.37
N GLU A 187 -28.15 4.15 -0.17
CA GLU A 187 -29.11 4.27 0.92
C GLU A 187 -29.15 5.67 1.58
N SER A 188 -28.09 6.48 1.45
CA SER A 188 -27.99 7.72 2.22
C SER A 188 -27.40 8.91 1.47
N ALA A 189 -28.20 9.96 1.29
CA ALA A 189 -27.72 11.24 0.76
C ALA A 189 -26.67 11.91 1.65
N ALA A 190 -26.77 11.73 2.98
CA ALA A 190 -25.76 12.23 3.93
C ALA A 190 -24.43 11.50 3.76
N ALA A 191 -24.46 10.16 3.57
CA ALA A 191 -23.27 9.38 3.25
C ALA A 191 -22.61 9.87 1.96
N ARG A 192 -23.38 10.11 0.88
CA ARG A 192 -22.85 10.66 -0.38
C ARG A 192 -22.15 12.00 -0.18
N ARG A 193 -22.80 12.94 0.50
CA ARG A 193 -22.21 14.28 0.74
C ARG A 193 -20.93 14.19 1.56
N LEU A 194 -20.95 13.43 2.67
CA LEU A 194 -19.78 13.27 3.53
C LEU A 194 -18.62 12.59 2.78
N THR A 195 -18.89 11.50 2.07
CA THR A 195 -17.88 10.76 1.32
C THR A 195 -17.28 11.61 0.21
N ARG A 196 -18.13 12.33 -0.57
CA ARG A 196 -17.66 13.24 -1.60
C ARG A 196 -16.74 14.32 -1.02
N ALA A 197 -17.16 14.99 0.06
CA ALA A 197 -16.36 16.01 0.72
C ALA A 197 -15.03 15.47 1.25
N ALA A 198 -15.04 14.30 1.89
CA ALA A 198 -13.85 13.66 2.42
C ALA A 198 -12.86 13.30 1.32
N LEU A 199 -13.31 12.65 0.25
CA LEU A 199 -12.45 12.29 -0.89
C LEU A 199 -11.91 13.53 -1.61
N ALA A 200 -12.75 14.51 -1.88
CA ALA A 200 -12.34 15.73 -2.58
C ALA A 200 -11.26 16.51 -1.80
N ARG A 201 -11.32 16.48 -0.45
CA ARG A 201 -10.48 17.31 0.41
C ARG A 201 -9.23 16.61 0.92
N TRP A 202 -9.30 15.30 1.17
CA TRP A 202 -8.25 14.61 1.91
C TRP A 202 -7.70 13.36 1.22
N TRP A 203 -8.36 12.85 0.18
CA TRP A 203 -7.81 11.68 -0.51
C TRP A 203 -6.45 12.03 -1.15
N ALA A 204 -5.50 11.14 -0.95
CA ALA A 204 -4.17 11.20 -1.53
C ALA A 204 -3.74 9.80 -1.99
N PRO A 205 -2.77 9.69 -2.91
CA PRO A 205 -2.27 8.41 -3.40
C PRO A 205 -1.87 7.46 -2.27
N VAL A 206 -2.06 6.17 -2.52
CA VAL A 206 -1.71 5.09 -1.58
C VAL A 206 -0.25 5.24 -1.14
N GLY A 207 0.01 5.14 0.17
CA GLY A 207 1.33 5.36 0.76
C GLY A 207 1.63 6.82 1.13
N SER A 208 0.81 7.80 0.72
CA SER A 208 0.98 9.19 1.14
C SER A 208 0.87 9.31 2.68
N GLY A 209 1.79 10.06 3.28
CA GLY A 209 1.87 10.19 4.75
C GLY A 209 2.64 9.06 5.46
N VAL A 210 2.96 7.99 4.75
CA VAL A 210 3.80 6.87 5.22
C VAL A 210 5.15 6.89 4.51
N MET A 211 5.11 7.00 3.19
CA MET A 211 6.29 7.06 2.35
C MET A 211 6.77 8.50 2.18
N PRO A 212 8.09 8.72 1.99
CA PRO A 212 8.61 10.03 1.63
C PRO A 212 7.94 10.59 0.37
N ALA A 213 7.62 11.88 0.35
CA ALA A 213 6.93 12.51 -0.78
C ALA A 213 7.63 12.29 -2.14
N ARG A 214 8.98 12.23 -2.15
CA ARG A 214 9.77 11.94 -3.35
C ARG A 214 9.50 10.53 -3.90
N GLU A 215 9.22 9.54 -3.03
CA GLU A 215 8.91 8.16 -3.45
C GLU A 215 7.49 8.09 -4.01
N VAL A 216 6.54 8.79 -3.40
CA VAL A 216 5.17 8.92 -3.92
C VAL A 216 5.19 9.57 -5.31
N ALA A 217 5.93 10.68 -5.47
CA ALA A 217 6.08 11.37 -6.75
C ALA A 217 6.77 10.49 -7.81
N PHE A 218 7.81 9.74 -7.41
CA PHE A 218 8.49 8.80 -8.29
C PHE A 218 7.52 7.74 -8.81
N LEU A 219 6.81 7.07 -7.91
CA LEU A 219 5.85 6.02 -8.29
C LEU A 219 4.77 6.57 -9.22
N ALA A 220 4.17 7.72 -8.88
CA ALA A 220 3.15 8.37 -9.69
C ALA A 220 3.67 8.70 -11.10
N ARG A 221 4.88 9.25 -11.21
CA ARG A 221 5.50 9.55 -12.51
C ARG A 221 5.85 8.30 -13.29
N HIS A 222 6.45 7.30 -12.64
CA HIS A 222 6.92 6.08 -13.31
C HIS A 222 5.77 5.23 -13.82
N LEU A 223 4.70 5.06 -13.05
CA LEU A 223 3.59 4.16 -13.39
C LEU A 223 2.43 4.87 -14.09
N PHE A 224 2.20 6.17 -13.81
CA PHE A 224 1.04 6.91 -14.30
C PHE A 224 1.40 8.13 -15.16
N GLY A 225 2.68 8.37 -15.44
CA GLY A 225 3.14 9.57 -16.16
C GLY A 225 3.06 9.47 -17.69
N ASP A 226 3.07 8.27 -18.27
CA ASP A 226 2.92 8.02 -19.71
C ASP A 226 1.44 7.99 -20.14
N ASP A 227 1.18 7.85 -21.45
CA ASP A 227 -0.19 7.85 -21.99
C ASP A 227 -1.03 6.70 -21.46
N GLU A 228 -0.46 5.52 -21.32
CA GLU A 228 -1.13 4.34 -20.79
C GLU A 228 -1.41 4.49 -19.29
N GLY A 229 -0.47 5.03 -18.53
CA GLY A 229 -0.65 5.34 -17.11
C GLY A 229 -1.74 6.39 -16.89
N ARG A 230 -1.76 7.44 -17.71
CA ARG A 230 -2.85 8.42 -17.71
C ARG A 230 -4.19 7.80 -18.08
N ALA A 231 -4.21 6.87 -19.04
CA ALA A 231 -5.42 6.12 -19.38
C ALA A 231 -5.88 5.22 -18.23
N ALA A 232 -4.95 4.61 -17.48
CA ALA A 232 -5.25 3.85 -16.28
C ALA A 232 -5.87 4.73 -15.18
N ALA A 233 -5.29 5.90 -14.90
CA ALA A 233 -5.84 6.87 -13.96
C ALA A 233 -7.28 7.27 -14.33
N ARG A 234 -7.54 7.58 -15.60
CA ARG A 234 -8.89 7.86 -16.09
C ARG A 234 -9.86 6.68 -15.92
N ARG A 235 -9.40 5.44 -16.09
CA ARG A 235 -10.25 4.26 -15.85
C ARG A 235 -10.66 4.16 -14.38
N ILE A 236 -9.75 4.44 -13.45
CA ILE A 236 -10.06 4.45 -12.01
C ILE A 236 -11.09 5.54 -11.72
N ASP A 237 -10.88 6.76 -12.20
CA ASP A 237 -11.82 7.87 -11.97
C ASP A 237 -13.22 7.57 -12.55
N ARG A 238 -13.32 6.90 -13.72
CA ARG A 238 -14.62 6.40 -14.23
C ARG A 238 -15.27 5.36 -13.31
N ASN A 239 -14.49 4.54 -12.61
CA ASN A 239 -15.05 3.61 -11.62
C ASN A 239 -15.58 4.36 -10.39
N VAL A 240 -14.87 5.40 -9.95
CA VAL A 240 -15.34 6.31 -8.89
C VAL A 240 -16.63 7.00 -9.30
N ASP A 241 -16.73 7.50 -10.54
CA ASP A 241 -17.92 8.19 -11.08
C ASP A 241 -19.18 7.29 -11.07
N ARG A 242 -19.02 5.97 -11.15
CA ARG A 242 -20.13 4.99 -11.07
C ARG A 242 -20.67 4.79 -9.65
N LEU A 243 -19.97 5.29 -8.63
CA LEU A 243 -20.46 5.25 -7.26
C LEU A 243 -21.44 6.41 -7.02
N PRO A 244 -22.57 6.16 -6.33
CA PRO A 244 -23.62 7.17 -6.17
C PRO A 244 -23.11 8.47 -5.54
N GLY A 245 -23.27 9.59 -6.26
CA GLY A 245 -22.93 10.93 -5.80
C GLY A 245 -21.46 11.32 -5.88
N LEU A 246 -20.61 10.52 -6.53
CA LEU A 246 -19.16 10.77 -6.59
C LEU A 246 -18.66 11.24 -7.96
N GLY A 247 -19.52 11.39 -8.95
CA GLY A 247 -19.13 11.79 -10.30
C GLY A 247 -18.33 13.10 -10.37
N GLY A 248 -17.32 13.15 -11.23
CA GLY A 248 -16.51 14.34 -11.52
C GLY A 248 -15.45 14.69 -10.46
N LEU A 249 -15.04 13.76 -9.61
CA LEU A 249 -13.99 14.01 -8.61
C LEU A 249 -12.57 14.05 -9.20
N HIS A 250 -12.31 13.27 -10.23
CA HIS A 250 -10.98 13.18 -10.90
C HIS A 250 -9.81 13.01 -9.94
N LEU A 251 -9.93 12.10 -8.97
CA LEU A 251 -8.99 11.94 -7.87
C LEU A 251 -7.62 11.50 -8.36
N VAL A 252 -7.60 10.40 -9.12
CA VAL A 252 -6.38 9.74 -9.54
C VAL A 252 -5.68 10.49 -10.67
N GLU A 253 -6.44 11.06 -11.63
CA GLU A 253 -5.86 11.92 -12.66
C GLU A 253 -5.16 13.15 -12.08
N ARG A 254 -5.79 13.82 -11.09
CA ARG A 254 -5.18 14.98 -10.43
C ARG A 254 -3.89 14.60 -9.70
N ALA A 255 -3.91 13.47 -8.98
CA ALA A 255 -2.72 12.97 -8.28
C ALA A 255 -1.59 12.59 -9.25
N ALA A 256 -1.91 11.91 -10.35
CA ALA A 256 -0.94 11.56 -11.39
C ALA A 256 -0.30 12.79 -12.03
N ARG A 257 -1.08 13.82 -12.33
CA ARG A 257 -0.57 15.11 -12.86
C ARG A 257 0.32 15.83 -11.86
N ALA A 258 -0.07 15.88 -10.59
CA ALA A 258 0.74 16.50 -9.54
C ALA A 258 2.09 15.78 -9.36
N GLY A 259 2.10 14.44 -9.38
CA GLY A 259 3.31 13.64 -9.33
C GLY A 259 4.23 13.84 -10.55
N ALA A 260 3.64 14.01 -11.75
CA ALA A 260 4.40 14.30 -12.97
C ALA A 260 5.04 15.69 -12.96
N GLY A 261 4.39 16.69 -12.33
CA GLY A 261 4.89 18.06 -12.23
C GLY A 261 5.93 18.29 -11.12
N ALA A 262 6.08 17.33 -10.19
CA ALA A 262 7.08 17.42 -9.13
C ALA A 262 8.48 17.09 -9.68
N VAL A 263 9.21 18.08 -10.16
CA VAL A 263 10.62 17.95 -10.54
C VAL A 263 11.44 17.86 -9.26
N THR A 264 11.79 16.64 -8.84
CA THR A 264 12.88 16.44 -7.88
C THR A 264 14.17 16.25 -8.67
N PRO A 265 15.23 17.05 -8.44
CA PRO A 265 16.55 16.72 -8.96
C PRO A 265 16.94 15.36 -8.39
N ASP A 266 17.38 14.44 -9.25
CA ASP A 266 18.03 13.20 -8.84
C ASP A 266 19.32 13.56 -8.10
N ALA A 267 19.28 13.66 -6.78
CA ALA A 267 20.49 13.63 -5.98
C ALA A 267 21.00 12.18 -6.03
N PRO A 268 22.25 11.96 -6.46
CA PRO A 268 22.84 10.63 -6.43
C PRO A 268 22.84 10.11 -4.98
N PRO A 269 22.75 8.79 -4.78
CA PRO A 269 22.83 8.21 -3.44
C PRO A 269 24.17 8.66 -2.84
N THR A 270 24.13 9.36 -1.72
CA THR A 270 25.31 9.65 -0.93
C THR A 270 25.89 8.31 -0.46
N SER A 271 26.94 7.89 -1.14
CA SER A 271 27.81 6.82 -0.69
C SER A 271 28.46 7.28 0.62
N THR A 272 27.92 6.84 1.75
CA THR A 272 28.65 6.90 3.03
C THR A 272 29.57 5.68 3.12
N ALA A 273 30.56 5.62 2.23
CA ALA A 273 31.76 4.89 2.51
C ALA A 273 32.56 5.75 3.50
N ARG A 274 32.54 5.36 4.75
CA ARG A 274 33.45 5.89 5.77
C ARG A 274 34.86 5.46 5.36
N PRO A 275 35.85 6.38 5.27
CA PRO A 275 37.24 5.97 5.06
C PRO A 275 37.68 5.12 6.27
N THR A 276 38.25 3.96 5.99
CA THR A 276 38.98 3.17 6.96
C THR A 276 40.26 3.94 7.31
N ASP A 277 40.35 4.39 8.53
CA ASP A 277 41.57 4.93 9.12
C ASP A 277 42.59 3.79 9.30
N PRO A 278 43.87 3.97 8.97
CA PRO A 278 44.90 2.96 9.14
C PRO A 278 45.33 2.85 10.60
N GLU A 279 45.48 1.65 11.03
CA GLU A 279 46.25 1.08 12.12
C GLU A 279 46.80 1.99 13.22
N ARG A 280 46.32 1.76 14.45
CA ARG A 280 47.02 2.10 15.68
C ARG A 280 47.43 0.82 16.41
N PRO A 281 48.69 0.71 16.92
CA PRO A 281 49.22 -0.55 17.43
C PRO A 281 48.67 -0.92 18.80
N THR A 282 48.61 -2.22 19.00
CA THR A 282 48.33 -2.94 20.25
C THR A 282 49.27 -2.52 21.40
N THR A 283 48.66 -2.24 22.54
CA THR A 283 49.42 -2.30 23.82
C THR A 283 48.54 -2.96 24.89
N THR A 284 48.99 -4.17 25.25
CA THR A 284 49.10 -4.82 26.56
C THR A 284 47.92 -4.75 27.56
N GLU A 285 47.39 -5.93 27.84
CA GLU A 285 46.99 -6.54 29.12
C GLU A 285 46.73 -5.64 30.34
N ARG A 286 45.53 -5.77 30.88
CA ARG A 286 45.37 -5.99 32.35
C ARG A 286 44.08 -6.79 32.63
N GLU A 287 44.33 -7.96 33.20
CA GLU A 287 43.37 -8.74 33.98
C GLU A 287 42.72 -7.88 35.07
N TYR A 288 41.45 -8.02 35.30
CA TYR A 288 40.86 -8.03 36.64
C TYR A 288 39.66 -8.97 36.70
N SER A 289 39.82 -9.90 37.61
CA SER A 289 38.94 -10.97 38.08
C SER A 289 37.85 -10.41 39.02
N HIS A 290 36.75 -11.19 39.09
CA HIS A 290 35.77 -11.37 40.19
C HIS A 290 34.67 -10.30 40.38
N ALA A 291 33.53 -10.72 40.34
CA ALA A 291 32.54 -11.40 41.20
C ALA A 291 31.26 -10.55 41.42
N CYS A 292 30.24 -11.16 41.32
CA CYS A 292 28.88 -11.28 41.76
C CYS A 292 27.86 -11.12 40.65
#